data_b4255ee3d473edff0d080d382f4bf325
#
_entry.id   b4255ee3d473edff0d080d382f4bf325
#
_cell.length_a   1.000
_cell.length_b   1.000
_cell.length_c   1.000
_cell.angle_alpha   90.00
_cell.angle_beta   90.00
_cell.angle_gamma   90.00
#
_symmetry.space_group_name_H-M   'P 1'
#
loop_
_entity.id
_entity.type
_entity.pdbx_description
1 polymer ?
#
loop_
_entity_poly.entity_id
_entity_poly.type
_entity_poly.pdbx_seq_one_letter_code
_entity_poly.pdbx_strand_id
1 'polypeptide(L)'
;MRSPLEEIPGVGRRIAAVMESLGIRQVSDLRGQDPEELYRRECLMKGYQEDRCALYVWRAAVYYAEHPQPDLEKLNWWYWKDRAYPPKGEIFHEFAE
;
A
#
# COMPACT_ATOMS: atom_id res chain seq x y z
N MET A 1 4.30 18.06 13.63
CA MET A 1 3.32 18.17 12.54
C MET A 1 3.04 16.79 11.96
N ARG A 2 1.78 16.47 11.70
CA ARG A 2 1.43 15.16 11.18
C ARG A 2 1.71 15.06 9.69
N SER A 3 2.19 13.91 9.27
CA SER A 3 2.41 13.66 7.85
C SER A 3 1.06 13.56 7.12
N PRO A 4 0.95 14.08 5.89
CA PRO A 4 -0.26 13.89 5.09
C PRO A 4 -0.62 12.41 4.93
N LEU A 5 0.36 11.52 5.02
CA LEU A 5 0.13 10.10 4.89
C LEU A 5 -0.69 9.51 6.04
N GLU A 6 -0.73 10.21 7.17
CA GLU A 6 -1.49 9.72 8.32
C GLU A 6 -3.00 9.84 8.12
N GLU A 7 -3.45 10.46 7.04
CA GLU A 7 -4.87 10.42 6.72
C GLU A 7 -5.30 9.02 6.28
N ILE A 8 -4.37 8.20 5.82
CA ILE A 8 -4.67 6.84 5.38
C ILE A 8 -5.02 6.00 6.61
N PRO A 9 -6.21 5.37 6.65
CA PRO A 9 -6.57 4.54 7.80
C PRO A 9 -5.50 3.47 8.05
N GLY A 10 -5.09 3.33 9.30
CA GLY A 10 -4.07 2.35 9.66
C GLY A 10 -2.64 2.84 9.53
N VAL A 11 -2.42 4.03 8.98
CA VAL A 11 -1.08 4.58 8.85
C VAL A 11 -0.86 5.63 9.95
N GLY A 12 -0.01 5.28 10.91
CA GLY A 12 0.40 6.21 11.95
C GLY A 12 1.74 6.82 11.63
N ARG A 13 2.29 7.53 12.62
CA ARG A 13 3.57 8.23 12.44
C ARG A 13 4.69 7.31 11.98
N ARG A 14 4.74 6.11 12.54
CA ARG A 14 5.83 5.18 12.27
C ARG A 14 5.80 4.68 10.82
N ILE A 15 4.62 4.30 10.36
CA ILE A 15 4.47 3.82 8.99
C ILE A 15 4.66 4.97 8.02
N ALA A 16 4.15 6.15 8.36
CA ALA A 16 4.36 7.32 7.51
C ALA A 16 5.85 7.63 7.34
N ALA A 17 6.64 7.47 8.41
CA ALA A 17 8.08 7.69 8.34
C ALA A 17 8.75 6.70 7.38
N VAL A 18 8.32 5.45 7.39
CA VAL A 18 8.83 4.44 6.46
C VAL A 18 8.51 4.85 5.03
N MET A 19 7.28 5.27 4.78
CA MET A 19 6.89 5.71 3.45
C MET A 19 7.73 6.87 2.97
N GLU A 20 7.96 7.85 3.86
CA GLU A 20 8.77 9.01 3.50
C GLU A 20 10.20 8.61 3.18
N SER A 21 10.73 7.60 3.87
CA SER A 21 12.06 7.08 3.58
C SER A 21 12.17 6.52 2.17
N LEU A 22 11.06 6.09 1.60
CA LEU A 22 11.03 5.55 0.24
C LEU A 22 10.63 6.59 -0.80
N GLY A 23 10.50 7.84 -0.39
CA GLY A 23 10.15 8.92 -1.31
C GLY A 23 8.68 9.18 -1.45
N ILE A 24 7.84 8.50 -0.66
CA ILE A 24 6.39 8.70 -0.65
C ILE A 24 6.11 9.76 0.41
N ARG A 25 5.70 10.94 0.00
CA ARG A 25 5.49 12.05 0.92
C ARG A 25 4.06 12.48 1.07
N GLN A 26 3.21 12.07 0.14
CA GLN A 26 1.79 12.41 0.17
C GLN A 26 1.01 11.28 -0.48
N VAL A 27 -0.31 11.28 -0.25
CA VAL A 27 -1.17 10.20 -0.72
C VAL A 27 -1.06 10.02 -2.23
N SER A 28 -1.02 11.11 -2.98
CA SER A 28 -0.95 11.01 -4.44
C SER A 28 0.31 10.31 -4.94
N ASP A 29 1.37 10.27 -4.14
CA ASP A 29 2.59 9.57 -4.53
C ASP A 29 2.41 8.06 -4.56
N LEU A 30 1.37 7.55 -3.92
CA LEU A 30 1.08 6.14 -3.91
C LEU A 30 0.33 5.67 -5.16
N ARG A 31 -0.27 6.59 -5.89
CA ARG A 31 -1.03 6.23 -7.09
C ARG A 31 -0.12 5.64 -8.14
N GLY A 32 -0.53 4.50 -8.67
CA GLY A 32 0.24 3.82 -9.69
C GLY A 32 1.42 3.02 -9.17
N GLN A 33 1.66 3.02 -7.87
CA GLN A 33 2.76 2.25 -7.30
C GLN A 33 2.34 0.79 -7.13
N ASP A 34 3.33 -0.11 -7.25
CA ASP A 34 3.12 -1.53 -7.03
C ASP A 34 3.39 -1.84 -5.56
N PRO A 35 2.39 -2.29 -4.80
CA PRO A 35 2.59 -2.61 -3.38
C PRO A 35 3.70 -3.63 -3.14
N GLU A 36 3.84 -4.61 -4.03
CA GLU A 36 4.90 -5.61 -3.89
C GLU A 36 6.28 -4.98 -4.03
N GLU A 37 6.43 -4.06 -4.97
CA GLU A 37 7.70 -3.36 -5.15
C GLU A 37 7.99 -2.46 -3.96
N LEU A 38 6.98 -1.79 -3.42
CA LEU A 38 7.17 -0.95 -2.24
C LEU A 38 7.59 -1.78 -1.05
N TYR A 39 6.98 -2.95 -0.87
CA TYR A 39 7.36 -3.86 0.20
C TYR A 39 8.81 -4.33 0.04
N ARG A 40 9.20 -4.67 -1.19
CA ARG A 40 10.57 -5.10 -1.46
C ARG A 40 11.56 -3.99 -1.11
N ARG A 41 11.23 -2.77 -1.49
CA ARG A 41 12.09 -1.61 -1.20
C ARG A 41 12.20 -1.36 0.30
N GLU A 42 11.12 -1.56 1.03
CA GLU A 42 11.15 -1.42 2.48
C GLU A 42 12.09 -2.44 3.10
N CYS A 43 12.01 -3.69 2.65
CA CYS A 43 12.88 -4.75 3.16
C CYS A 43 14.35 -4.44 2.87
N LEU A 44 14.64 -3.95 1.65
CA LEU A 44 16.00 -3.60 1.30
C LEU A 44 16.53 -2.45 2.14
N MET A 45 15.68 -1.45 2.38
CA MET A 45 16.08 -0.30 3.18
C MET A 45 16.39 -0.69 4.62
N LYS A 46 15.60 -1.60 5.17
CA LYS A 46 15.77 -2.04 6.55
C LYS A 46 16.86 -3.09 6.73
N GLY A 47 17.25 -3.74 5.64
CA GLY A 47 18.28 -4.77 5.67
C GLY A 47 17.79 -6.13 6.13
N TYR A 48 16.48 -6.34 6.17
CA TYR A 48 15.90 -7.64 6.53
C TYR A 48 14.51 -7.75 5.92
N GLN A 49 14.01 -8.98 5.85
CA GLN A 49 12.67 -9.21 5.34
C GLN A 49 11.64 -8.85 6.41
N GLU A 50 10.84 -7.82 6.11
CA GLU A 50 9.80 -7.37 7.02
C GLU A 50 8.65 -8.38 7.06
N ASP A 51 7.84 -8.34 8.12
CA ASP A 51 6.66 -9.17 8.22
C ASP A 51 5.74 -8.92 7.04
N ARG A 52 5.07 -9.97 6.57
CA ARG A 52 4.19 -9.82 5.42
C ARG A 52 3.01 -8.89 5.68
N CYS A 53 2.69 -8.63 6.94
CA CYS A 53 1.66 -7.63 7.24
C CYS A 53 2.02 -6.27 6.67
N ALA A 54 3.30 -5.95 6.55
CA ALA A 54 3.74 -4.71 5.92
C ALA A 54 3.30 -4.65 4.45
N LEU A 55 3.38 -5.77 3.75
CA LEU A 55 2.90 -5.83 2.36
C LEU A 55 1.41 -5.55 2.29
N TYR A 56 0.65 -6.10 3.23
CA TYR A 56 -0.80 -5.88 3.23
C TYR A 56 -1.14 -4.43 3.52
N VAL A 57 -0.36 -3.78 4.37
CA VAL A 57 -0.52 -2.35 4.62
C VAL A 57 -0.24 -1.56 3.34
N TRP A 58 0.79 -1.92 2.58
CA TRP A 58 1.08 -1.26 1.31
C TRP A 58 -0.09 -1.43 0.32
N ARG A 59 -0.66 -2.63 0.26
CA ARG A 59 -1.81 -2.89 -0.62
C ARG A 59 -2.99 -1.99 -0.26
N ALA A 60 -3.29 -1.91 1.03
CA ALA A 60 -4.39 -1.06 1.50
C ALA A 60 -4.10 0.42 1.21
N ALA A 61 -2.86 0.85 1.39
CA ALA A 61 -2.48 2.24 1.17
C ALA A 61 -2.61 2.65 -0.29
N VAL A 62 -2.12 1.81 -1.20
CA VAL A 62 -2.23 2.10 -2.64
C VAL A 62 -3.69 2.09 -3.06
N TYR A 63 -4.45 1.12 -2.56
CA TYR A 63 -5.88 1.08 -2.84
C TYR A 63 -6.56 2.39 -2.41
N TYR A 64 -6.28 2.84 -1.20
CA TYR A 64 -6.86 4.07 -0.67
C TYR A 64 -6.53 5.26 -1.58
N ALA A 65 -5.27 5.34 -2.01
CA ALA A 65 -4.81 6.46 -2.83
C ALA A 65 -5.49 6.50 -4.19
N GLU A 66 -5.89 5.34 -4.71
CA GLU A 66 -6.45 5.25 -6.05
C GLU A 66 -7.97 5.27 -6.09
N HIS A 67 -8.63 5.29 -4.93
CA HIS A 67 -10.08 5.24 -4.86
C HIS A 67 -10.60 6.39 -4.01
N PRO A 68 -11.12 7.47 -4.63
CA PRO A 68 -11.64 8.61 -3.89
C PRO A 68 -12.79 8.26 -2.96
N GLN A 69 -13.54 7.22 -3.30
CA GLN A 69 -14.63 6.73 -2.46
C GLN A 69 -14.39 5.26 -2.17
N PRO A 70 -13.44 4.98 -1.26
CA PRO A 70 -13.02 3.61 -1.04
C PRO A 70 -14.08 2.79 -0.30
N ASP A 71 -14.05 1.48 -0.55
CA ASP A 71 -14.81 0.53 0.23
C ASP A 71 -14.13 0.42 1.58
N LEU A 72 -14.87 0.70 2.65
CA LEU A 72 -14.29 0.76 3.99
C LEU A 72 -13.67 -0.57 4.43
N GLU A 73 -14.26 -1.69 4.01
CA GLU A 73 -13.70 -3.00 4.32
C GLU A 73 -12.29 -3.16 3.76
N LYS A 74 -12.05 -2.58 2.59
CA LYS A 74 -10.77 -2.72 1.92
C LYS A 74 -9.69 -1.79 2.45
N LEU A 75 -10.02 -0.96 3.44
CA LEU A 75 -9.04 -0.12 4.10
C LEU A 75 -8.31 -0.85 5.22
N ASN A 76 -8.79 -2.02 5.59
CA ASN A 76 -8.14 -2.84 6.62
C ASN A 76 -7.06 -3.69 5.98
N TRP A 77 -5.85 -3.68 6.57
CA TRP A 77 -4.74 -4.43 5.98
C TRP A 77 -5.05 -5.93 5.88
N TRP A 78 -5.78 -6.49 6.81
CA TRP A 78 -6.08 -7.92 6.80
C TRP A 78 -6.98 -8.35 5.66
N TYR A 79 -7.71 -7.40 5.06
CA TYR A 79 -8.48 -7.70 3.86
C TYR A 79 -7.56 -8.18 2.74
N TRP A 80 -6.32 -7.66 2.71
CA TRP A 80 -5.38 -7.93 1.62
C TRP A 80 -4.45 -9.10 1.89
N LYS A 81 -4.69 -9.84 2.97
CA LYS A 81 -3.82 -10.95 3.34
C LYS A 81 -3.68 -11.97 2.22
N ASP A 82 -4.78 -12.32 1.58
CA ASP A 82 -4.77 -13.32 0.51
C ASP A 82 -5.18 -12.73 -0.84
N ARG A 83 -5.07 -11.43 -0.99
CA ARG A 83 -5.53 -10.73 -2.19
C ARG A 83 -4.47 -9.77 -2.66
N ALA A 84 -4.10 -9.88 -3.93
CA ALA A 84 -3.17 -8.94 -4.53
C ALA A 84 -3.88 -7.66 -4.91
N TYR A 85 -3.14 -6.56 -4.92
CA TYR A 85 -3.64 -5.31 -5.45
C TYR A 85 -2.59 -4.77 -6.43
N PRO A 86 -2.97 -4.45 -7.66
CA PRO A 86 -4.31 -4.69 -8.24
C PRO A 86 -4.59 -6.18 -8.40
N PRO A 87 -5.87 -6.56 -8.52
CA PRO A 87 -6.25 -7.98 -8.67
C PRO A 87 -5.74 -8.53 -9.99
N LYS A 88 -4.67 -9.29 -9.93
CA LYS A 88 -3.99 -9.74 -11.13
C LYS A 88 -4.84 -10.64 -12.00
N GLY A 89 -5.62 -11.49 -11.38
CA GLY A 89 -6.47 -12.40 -12.13
C GLY A 89 -7.53 -11.67 -12.92
N GLU A 90 -8.13 -10.65 -12.33
CA GLU A 90 -9.16 -9.88 -12.99
C GLU A 90 -8.61 -9.10 -14.18
N ILE A 91 -7.45 -8.46 -13.98
CA ILE A 91 -6.84 -7.68 -15.05
C ILE A 91 -6.49 -8.57 -16.23
N PHE A 92 -5.90 -9.71 -15.93
CA PHE A 92 -5.49 -10.64 -16.96
C PHE A 92 -6.70 -11.19 -17.71
N HIS A 93 -7.75 -11.46 -16.97
CA HIS A 93 -8.98 -11.99 -17.54
C HIS A 93 -9.60 -10.99 -18.53
N GLU A 94 -9.60 -9.73 -18.15
CA GLU A 94 -10.13 -8.68 -19.02
C GLU A 94 -9.37 -8.59 -20.33
N PHE A 95 -8.07 -8.73 -20.27
CA PHE A 95 -7.26 -8.66 -21.49
C PHE A 95 -7.43 -9.88 -22.37
N ALA A 96 -7.83 -10.99 -21.80
CA ALA A 96 -8.04 -12.20 -22.56
C ALA A 96 -9.26 -12.08 -23.46
N GLU A 97 -10.12 -11.16 -23.16
CA GLU A 97 -11.31 -10.93 -23.97
C GLU A 97 -11.06 -9.91 -25.06
#